data_2bd79f7b43cc2a05ccaf73513460599a
#
_entry.id   2bd79f7b43cc2a05ccaf73513460599a
#
_cell.length_a   1.000
_cell.length_b   1.000
_cell.length_c   1.000
_cell.angle_alpha   90.00
_cell.angle_beta   90.00
_cell.angle_gamma   90.00
#
_symmetry.space_group_name_H-M   'P 1'
#
loop_
_entity.id
_entity.type
_entity.pdbx_description
1 polymer ?
#
loop_
_entity_poly.entity_id
_entity_poly.type
_entity_poly.pdbx_seq_one_letter_code
_entity_poly.pdbx_strand_id
1 'polypeptide(L)'
;MAYWLMKSEPHVFGIDHLVACPNQTEPWDGVRNYQARNMMRDEMRQGDQIFFYHSNCAEPGIVGLMEVAREAYPDHTAFDPEAKYYDPKSDPSKPRWFMVDVRYVRHLKRLISLTELKTHAEGPLAGMPLVRQGNRLSVMPVTPAQWDF
;
A
#
# COMPACT_ATOMS: atom_id res chain seq x y z
N MET A 1 2.23 16.77 5.07
CA MET A 1 2.62 15.45 4.54
C MET A 1 1.80 14.38 5.24
N ALA A 2 1.20 13.49 4.50
CA ALA A 2 0.44 12.37 5.05
C ALA A 2 1.28 11.09 5.08
N TYR A 3 0.87 10.15 5.89
CA TYR A 3 1.51 8.86 6.05
C TYR A 3 0.51 7.75 5.78
N TRP A 4 0.98 6.69 5.11
CA TRP A 4 0.16 5.58 4.66
C TRP A 4 0.84 4.25 4.93
N LEU A 5 0.08 3.17 4.86
CA LEU A 5 0.59 1.80 4.85
C LEU A 5 -0.07 1.08 3.68
N MET A 6 0.73 0.40 2.85
CA MET A 6 0.25 -0.36 1.71
C MET A 6 0.76 -1.79 1.80
N LYS A 7 -0.15 -2.74 1.61
CA LYS A 7 0.12 -4.16 1.73
C LYS A 7 0.34 -4.81 0.37
N SER A 8 1.33 -5.69 0.30
CA SER A 8 1.54 -6.55 -0.85
C SER A 8 2.04 -7.93 -0.41
N GLU A 9 1.67 -8.96 -1.16
CA GLU A 9 2.19 -10.31 -0.92
C GLU A 9 3.60 -10.41 -1.52
N PRO A 10 4.64 -10.82 -0.73
CA PRO A 10 6.02 -10.76 -1.20
C PRO A 10 6.31 -11.67 -2.40
N HIS A 11 5.55 -12.75 -2.58
CA HIS A 11 5.73 -13.63 -3.75
C HIS A 11 5.09 -13.05 -5.02
N VAL A 12 4.20 -12.07 -4.90
CA VAL A 12 3.60 -11.34 -6.03
C VAL A 12 4.41 -10.09 -6.32
N PHE A 13 4.58 -9.23 -5.32
CA PHE A 13 5.40 -8.03 -5.43
C PHE A 13 5.93 -7.63 -4.05
N GLY A 14 7.16 -8.05 -3.73
CA GLY A 14 7.83 -7.68 -2.47
C GLY A 14 8.70 -6.45 -2.62
N ILE A 15 9.24 -5.98 -1.49
CA ILE A 15 10.09 -4.78 -1.47
C ILE A 15 11.33 -4.94 -2.37
N ASP A 16 11.88 -6.14 -2.47
CA ASP A 16 13.05 -6.40 -3.33
C ASP A 16 12.67 -6.30 -4.80
N HIS A 17 11.44 -6.60 -5.18
CA HIS A 17 10.94 -6.37 -6.52
C HIS A 17 10.91 -4.87 -6.85
N LEU A 18 10.49 -4.05 -5.88
CA LEU A 18 10.47 -2.59 -6.04
C LEU A 18 11.87 -2.04 -6.24
N VAL A 19 12.86 -2.51 -5.47
CA VAL A 19 14.26 -2.10 -5.61
C VAL A 19 14.77 -2.40 -7.01
N ALA A 20 14.33 -3.52 -7.61
CA ALA A 20 14.76 -3.95 -8.94
C ALA A 20 14.04 -3.22 -10.08
N CYS A 21 12.98 -2.47 -9.80
CA CYS A 21 12.24 -1.74 -10.83
C CYS A 21 13.07 -0.55 -11.40
N PRO A 22 12.82 -0.14 -12.66
CA PRO A 22 13.46 1.05 -13.21
C PRO A 22 13.22 2.27 -12.31
N ASN A 23 14.29 2.98 -11.94
CA ASN A 23 14.26 4.11 -11.00
C ASN A 23 13.66 3.74 -9.64
N GLN A 24 13.62 2.45 -9.30
CA GLN A 24 13.03 1.93 -8.06
C GLN A 24 11.58 2.39 -7.86
N THR A 25 10.85 2.53 -8.95
CA THR A 25 9.49 3.07 -9.01
C THR A 25 8.58 2.10 -9.74
N GLU A 26 7.36 1.91 -9.23
CA GLU A 26 6.37 1.01 -9.80
C GLU A 26 4.97 1.58 -9.63
N PRO A 27 4.08 1.45 -10.63
CA PRO A 27 2.66 1.70 -10.43
C PRO A 27 2.08 0.68 -9.45
N TRP A 28 1.37 1.15 -8.45
CA TRP A 28 0.72 0.27 -7.46
C TRP A 28 -0.67 -0.09 -7.95
N ASP A 29 -0.76 -1.10 -8.80
CA ASP A 29 -2.00 -1.53 -9.44
C ASP A 29 -2.77 -2.55 -8.60
N GLY A 30 -3.93 -2.97 -9.11
CA GLY A 30 -4.66 -4.11 -8.57
C GLY A 30 -5.44 -3.84 -7.29
N VAL A 31 -5.56 -2.60 -6.84
CA VAL A 31 -6.38 -2.27 -5.67
C VAL A 31 -7.86 -2.33 -6.08
N ARG A 32 -8.61 -3.25 -5.49
CA ARG A 32 -10.00 -3.56 -5.84
C ARG A 32 -10.95 -3.42 -4.64
N ASN A 33 -10.69 -2.43 -3.80
CA ASN A 33 -11.54 -2.04 -2.67
C ASN A 33 -11.85 -0.56 -2.81
N TYR A 34 -13.12 -0.18 -2.79
CA TYR A 34 -13.52 1.21 -3.03
C TYR A 34 -12.97 2.17 -1.98
N GLN A 35 -12.90 1.76 -0.72
CA GLN A 35 -12.36 2.60 0.35
C GLN A 35 -10.87 2.88 0.12
N ALA A 36 -10.10 1.84 -0.20
CA ALA A 36 -8.67 1.98 -0.53
C ALA A 36 -8.48 2.82 -1.78
N ARG A 37 -9.29 2.59 -2.83
CA ARG A 37 -9.26 3.38 -4.05
C ARG A 37 -9.50 4.87 -3.77
N ASN A 38 -10.46 5.18 -2.91
CA ASN A 38 -10.78 6.57 -2.59
C ASN A 38 -9.61 7.26 -1.89
N MET A 39 -8.90 6.56 -1.00
CA MET A 39 -7.71 7.10 -0.37
C MET A 39 -6.63 7.41 -1.39
N MET A 40 -6.38 6.49 -2.33
CA MET A 40 -5.37 6.68 -3.38
C MET A 40 -5.74 7.81 -4.32
N ARG A 41 -7.00 7.85 -4.75
CA ARG A 41 -7.47 8.84 -5.72
C ARG A 41 -7.57 10.25 -5.15
N ASP A 42 -8.11 10.36 -3.92
CA ASP A 42 -8.55 11.66 -3.39
C ASP A 42 -7.62 12.23 -2.30
N GLU A 43 -6.83 11.40 -1.63
CA GLU A 43 -6.09 11.80 -0.43
C GLU A 43 -4.57 11.71 -0.56
N MET A 44 -4.05 10.72 -1.29
CA MET A 44 -2.60 10.58 -1.47
C MET A 44 -2.02 11.68 -2.33
N ARG A 45 -0.90 12.25 -1.90
CA ARG A 45 -0.19 13.32 -2.62
C ARG A 45 1.26 12.93 -2.83
N GLN A 46 1.84 13.45 -3.90
CA GLN A 46 3.27 13.26 -4.19
C GLN A 46 4.11 13.66 -2.98
N GLY A 47 5.06 12.79 -2.60
CA GLY A 47 5.92 13.01 -1.43
C GLY A 47 5.40 12.39 -0.14
N ASP A 48 4.14 11.92 -0.08
CA ASP A 48 3.63 11.22 1.09
C ASP A 48 4.46 9.96 1.35
N GLN A 49 4.71 9.68 2.64
CA GLN A 49 5.52 8.53 3.06
C GLN A 49 4.64 7.30 3.30
N ILE A 50 5.16 6.13 2.96
CA ILE A 50 4.40 4.88 2.99
C ILE A 50 5.21 3.79 3.67
N PHE A 51 4.60 3.05 4.62
CA PHE A 51 5.13 1.77 5.09
C PHE A 51 4.84 0.69 4.06
N PHE A 52 5.88 0.00 3.61
CA PHE A 52 5.74 -1.18 2.76
C PHE A 52 5.52 -2.39 3.66
N TYR A 53 4.35 -3.01 3.55
CA TYR A 53 3.93 -4.12 4.40
C TYR A 53 3.82 -5.40 3.58
N HIS A 54 4.50 -6.47 4.02
CA HIS A 54 4.33 -7.81 3.45
C HIS A 54 3.17 -8.52 4.14
N SER A 55 2.19 -8.97 3.35
CA SER A 55 1.00 -9.66 3.85
C SER A 55 0.93 -11.08 3.29
N ASN A 56 0.06 -11.90 3.93
CA ASN A 56 -0.22 -13.28 3.49
C ASN A 56 1.06 -14.09 3.25
N CYS A 57 1.95 -14.09 4.23
CA CYS A 57 3.23 -14.80 4.20
C CYS A 57 3.57 -15.34 5.59
N ALA A 58 4.69 -16.08 5.69
CA ALA A 58 5.09 -16.72 6.94
C ALA A 58 5.25 -15.71 8.09
N GLU A 59 5.77 -14.52 7.80
CA GLU A 59 6.00 -13.49 8.81
C GLU A 59 5.52 -12.13 8.27
N PRO A 60 4.20 -11.82 8.37
CA PRO A 60 3.70 -10.54 7.89
C PRO A 60 4.19 -9.39 8.74
N GLY A 61 4.48 -8.26 8.10
CA GLY A 61 4.94 -7.08 8.81
C GLY A 61 5.46 -5.99 7.88
N ILE A 62 5.92 -4.90 8.51
CA ILE A 62 6.50 -3.75 7.81
C ILE A 62 7.97 -4.05 7.53
N VAL A 63 8.37 -3.97 6.26
CA VAL A 63 9.73 -4.31 5.83
C VAL A 63 10.54 -3.11 5.36
N GLY A 64 9.90 -2.02 5.01
CA GLY A 64 10.60 -0.85 4.50
C GLY A 64 9.70 0.35 4.32
N LEU A 65 10.29 1.38 3.70
CA LEU A 65 9.62 2.64 3.41
C LEU A 65 9.66 2.91 1.92
N MET A 66 8.58 3.53 1.43
CA MET A 66 8.49 4.05 0.07
C MET A 66 7.74 5.38 0.10
N GLU A 67 7.65 6.06 -1.03
CA GLU A 67 6.95 7.33 -1.12
C GLU A 67 6.07 7.39 -2.36
N VAL A 68 5.07 8.27 -2.35
CA VAL A 68 4.24 8.52 -3.53
C VAL A 68 5.06 9.32 -4.52
N ALA A 69 5.38 8.72 -5.66
CA ALA A 69 6.15 9.36 -6.73
C ALA A 69 5.24 10.06 -7.74
N ARG A 70 4.01 9.57 -7.92
CA ARG A 70 3.01 10.16 -8.82
C ARG A 70 1.62 9.97 -8.22
N GLU A 71 0.82 11.03 -8.24
CA GLU A 71 -0.56 10.99 -7.75
C GLU A 71 -1.45 10.15 -8.65
N ALA A 72 -2.66 9.84 -8.17
CA ALA A 72 -3.53 8.84 -8.79
C ALA A 72 -3.85 9.10 -10.26
N TYR A 73 -3.86 8.01 -11.03
CA TYR A 73 -4.31 7.96 -12.41
C TYR A 73 -4.99 6.60 -12.65
N PRO A 74 -5.75 6.46 -13.76
CA PRO A 74 -6.49 5.22 -13.97
C PRO A 74 -5.61 3.98 -14.01
N ASP A 75 -6.05 2.91 -13.33
CA ASP A 75 -5.38 1.61 -13.34
C ASP A 75 -5.68 0.90 -14.67
N HIS A 76 -4.70 0.90 -15.56
CA HIS A 76 -4.85 0.31 -16.88
C HIS A 76 -5.03 -1.21 -16.86
N THR A 77 -4.60 -1.89 -15.80
CA THR A 77 -4.76 -3.35 -15.70
C THR A 77 -6.22 -3.76 -15.60
N ALA A 78 -7.10 -2.85 -15.17
CA ALA A 78 -8.55 -3.11 -15.12
C ALA A 78 -9.15 -3.28 -16.51
N PHE A 79 -8.52 -2.75 -17.56
CA PHE A 79 -9.02 -2.78 -18.94
C PHE A 79 -8.38 -3.89 -19.78
N ASP A 80 -7.37 -4.58 -19.26
CA ASP A 80 -6.64 -5.62 -19.98
C ASP A 80 -7.21 -7.00 -19.63
N PRO A 81 -7.88 -7.69 -20.59
CA PRO A 81 -8.46 -9.02 -20.30
C PRO A 81 -7.45 -10.08 -19.87
N GLU A 82 -6.16 -9.89 -20.17
CA GLU A 82 -5.10 -10.80 -19.78
C GLU A 82 -4.45 -10.46 -18.44
N ALA A 83 -4.78 -9.31 -17.86
CA ALA A 83 -4.22 -8.90 -16.58
C ALA A 83 -4.93 -9.61 -15.43
N LYS A 84 -4.17 -9.89 -14.36
CA LYS A 84 -4.68 -10.55 -13.15
C LYS A 84 -5.84 -9.78 -12.52
N TYR A 85 -5.81 -8.44 -12.61
CA TYR A 85 -6.80 -7.56 -11.98
C TYR A 85 -7.81 -7.00 -12.97
N TYR A 86 -8.04 -7.68 -14.09
CA TYR A 86 -9.02 -7.28 -15.07
C TYR A 86 -10.41 -7.14 -14.45
N ASP A 87 -11.07 -6.02 -14.72
CA ASP A 87 -12.45 -5.77 -14.32
C ASP A 87 -13.31 -5.55 -15.57
N PRO A 88 -14.14 -6.54 -15.97
CA PRO A 88 -14.94 -6.43 -17.20
C PRO A 88 -16.00 -5.34 -17.12
N LYS A 89 -16.33 -4.84 -15.92
CA LYS A 89 -17.30 -3.76 -15.73
C LYS A 89 -16.66 -2.37 -15.78
N SER A 90 -15.34 -2.28 -15.85
CA SER A 90 -14.64 -1.01 -15.89
C SER A 90 -14.58 -0.49 -17.33
N ASP A 91 -14.80 0.83 -17.49
CA ASP A 91 -14.84 1.50 -18.77
C ASP A 91 -13.73 2.55 -18.83
N PRO A 92 -12.84 2.53 -19.85
CA PRO A 92 -11.78 3.55 -19.98
C PRO A 92 -12.30 4.99 -20.01
N SER A 93 -13.55 5.22 -20.46
CA SER A 93 -14.16 6.55 -20.47
C SER A 93 -14.63 7.00 -19.08
N LYS A 94 -14.85 6.06 -18.16
CA LYS A 94 -15.22 6.31 -16.76
C LYS A 94 -14.45 5.35 -15.86
N PRO A 95 -13.15 5.59 -15.64
CA PRO A 95 -12.33 4.68 -14.85
C PRO A 95 -12.89 4.50 -13.44
N ARG A 96 -12.97 3.24 -13.00
CA ARG A 96 -13.41 2.87 -11.66
C ARG A 96 -12.23 2.72 -10.71
N TRP A 97 -11.13 2.19 -11.22
CA TRP A 97 -9.96 1.86 -10.41
C TRP A 97 -8.79 2.77 -10.75
N PHE A 98 -8.01 3.12 -9.73
CA PHE A 98 -6.90 4.05 -9.82
C PHE A 98 -5.67 3.43 -9.19
N MET A 99 -4.50 3.95 -9.57
CA MET A 99 -3.22 3.55 -8.99
C MET A 99 -2.36 4.78 -8.79
N VAL A 100 -1.39 4.68 -7.91
CA VAL A 100 -0.36 5.70 -7.72
C VAL A 100 0.99 5.05 -8.03
N ASP A 101 1.98 5.86 -8.41
CA ASP A 101 3.35 5.37 -8.50
C ASP A 101 4.01 5.51 -7.14
N VAL A 102 4.73 4.46 -6.73
CA VAL A 102 5.48 4.44 -5.48
C VAL A 102 6.95 4.24 -5.78
N ARG A 103 7.81 4.88 -4.99
CA ARG A 103 9.26 4.78 -5.14
C ARG A 103 9.87 4.31 -3.84
N TYR A 104 10.82 3.37 -3.97
CA TYR A 104 11.58 2.84 -2.84
C TYR A 104 12.36 3.95 -2.13
N VAL A 105 12.31 3.93 -0.78
CA VAL A 105 13.10 4.84 0.06
C VAL A 105 14.20 4.03 0.78
N ARG A 106 13.82 3.05 1.59
CA ARG A 106 14.79 2.19 2.27
C ARG A 106 14.15 0.96 2.89
N HIS A 107 14.98 -0.06 3.16
CA HIS A 107 14.58 -1.16 4.03
C HIS A 107 14.65 -0.72 5.49
N LEU A 108 13.83 -1.31 6.35
CA LEU A 108 14.02 -1.20 7.78
C LEU A 108 15.19 -2.09 8.20
N LYS A 109 15.80 -1.77 9.35
CA LYS A 109 16.91 -2.58 9.90
C LYS A 109 16.46 -3.98 10.27
N ARG A 110 15.16 -4.16 10.58
CA ARG A 110 14.53 -5.44 10.85
C ARG A 110 13.05 -5.38 10.46
N LEU A 111 12.46 -6.54 10.22
CA LEU A 111 11.03 -6.66 10.03
C LEU A 111 10.32 -6.26 11.34
N ILE A 112 9.30 -5.39 11.21
CA ILE A 112 8.40 -5.11 12.33
C ILE A 112 7.16 -5.96 12.10
N SER A 113 7.06 -7.11 12.79
CA SER A 113 6.02 -8.08 12.56
C SER A 113 4.63 -7.59 12.99
N LEU A 114 3.59 -8.14 12.36
CA LEU A 114 2.22 -7.87 12.76
C LEU A 114 1.98 -8.26 14.23
N THR A 115 2.57 -9.35 14.69
CA THR A 115 2.48 -9.79 16.08
C THR A 115 3.01 -8.71 17.02
N GLU A 116 4.18 -8.16 16.72
CA GLU A 116 4.77 -7.06 17.50
C GLU A 116 3.87 -5.82 17.48
N LEU A 117 3.36 -5.45 16.30
CA LEU A 117 2.46 -4.28 16.16
C LEU A 117 1.20 -4.45 17.01
N LYS A 118 0.62 -5.64 17.05
CA LYS A 118 -0.58 -5.91 17.84
C LYS A 118 -0.35 -5.77 19.34
N THR A 119 0.87 -5.93 19.84
CA THR A 119 1.16 -5.71 21.26
C THR A 119 0.97 -4.27 21.69
N HIS A 120 0.93 -3.33 20.74
CA HIS A 120 0.75 -1.90 20.99
C HIS A 120 -0.64 -1.39 20.61
N ALA A 121 -1.58 -2.30 20.31
CA ALA A 121 -2.91 -1.93 19.80
C ALA A 121 -3.74 -1.10 20.79
N GLU A 122 -3.51 -1.25 22.11
CA GLU A 122 -4.22 -0.51 23.14
C GLU A 122 -3.43 0.69 23.66
N GLY A 123 -2.24 0.94 23.11
CA GLY A 123 -1.34 2.01 23.49
C GLY A 123 -1.02 2.92 22.29
N PRO A 124 0.28 3.04 21.92
CA PRO A 124 0.71 3.97 20.86
C PRO A 124 0.02 3.75 19.51
N LEU A 125 -0.44 2.53 19.22
CA LEU A 125 -1.10 2.20 17.95
C LEU A 125 -2.62 2.08 18.07
N ALA A 126 -3.20 2.58 19.16
CA ALA A 126 -4.66 2.58 19.33
C ALA A 126 -5.34 3.29 18.16
N GLY A 127 -6.39 2.68 17.61
CA GLY A 127 -7.13 3.23 16.48
C GLY A 127 -6.49 3.00 15.10
N MET A 128 -5.28 2.43 15.02
CA MET A 128 -4.67 2.10 13.74
C MET A 128 -5.40 0.94 13.08
N PRO A 129 -5.90 1.09 11.83
CA PRO A 129 -6.68 0.02 11.18
C PRO A 129 -5.94 -1.31 11.08
N LEU A 130 -4.62 -1.29 10.89
CA LEU A 130 -3.80 -2.49 10.74
C LEU A 130 -3.94 -3.46 11.93
N VAL A 131 -3.97 -2.92 13.16
CA VAL A 131 -4.03 -3.73 14.39
C VAL A 131 -5.47 -4.04 14.82
N ARG A 132 -6.46 -3.51 14.09
CA ARG A 132 -7.87 -3.79 14.36
C ARG A 132 -8.22 -5.18 13.87
N GLN A 133 -8.94 -5.94 14.70
CA GLN A 133 -9.42 -7.26 14.31
C GLN A 133 -10.35 -7.17 13.09
N GLY A 134 -10.15 -8.07 12.11
CA GLY A 134 -11.00 -8.13 10.93
C GLY A 134 -10.72 -7.07 9.87
N ASN A 135 -9.67 -6.27 10.03
CA ASN A 135 -9.31 -5.29 9.01
C ASN A 135 -8.82 -5.98 7.73
N ARG A 136 -9.41 -5.60 6.58
CA ARG A 136 -9.08 -6.16 5.27
C ARG A 136 -8.59 -5.12 4.27
N LEU A 137 -8.33 -3.90 4.72
CA LEU A 137 -7.82 -2.85 3.83
C LEU A 137 -6.37 -3.14 3.43
N SER A 138 -6.06 -2.98 2.16
CA SER A 138 -4.70 -3.08 1.64
C SER A 138 -3.98 -1.74 1.61
N VAL A 139 -4.72 -0.65 1.76
CA VAL A 139 -4.21 0.71 1.85
C VAL A 139 -4.90 1.37 3.05
N MET A 140 -4.15 2.01 3.92
CA MET A 140 -4.72 2.65 5.10
C MET A 140 -3.90 3.86 5.53
N PRO A 141 -4.55 4.85 6.20
CA PRO A 141 -3.82 6.00 6.73
C PRO A 141 -3.06 5.61 7.99
N VAL A 142 -1.98 6.35 8.23
CA VAL A 142 -1.17 6.25 9.45
C VAL A 142 -1.04 7.66 10.01
N THR A 143 -1.32 7.84 11.29
CA THR A 143 -1.16 9.17 11.91
C THR A 143 0.32 9.49 12.09
N PRO A 144 0.72 10.79 12.16
CA PRO A 144 2.10 11.13 12.44
C PRO A 144 2.65 10.49 13.73
N ALA A 145 1.84 10.39 14.77
CA ALA A 145 2.23 9.74 16.02
C ALA A 145 2.49 8.24 15.83
N GLN A 146 1.66 7.56 15.05
CA GLN A 146 1.85 6.14 14.73
C GLN A 146 3.09 5.93 13.86
N TRP A 147 3.34 6.85 12.93
CA TRP A 147 4.52 6.81 12.07
C TRP A 147 5.82 6.92 12.89
N ASP A 148 5.85 7.85 13.83
CA ASP A 148 7.03 8.13 14.65
C ASP A 148 7.30 7.05 15.70
N PHE A 149 6.29 6.30 16.09
CA PHE A 149 6.43 5.21 17.07
C PHE A 149 7.17 3.98 16.49
#